data_0fe3fd046f6db1218d4a142ec0a0e272
#
_entry.id   0fe3fd046f6db1218d4a142ec0a0e272
#
_cell.length_a   1.000
_cell.length_b   1.000
_cell.length_c   1.000
_cell.angle_alpha   90.00
_cell.angle_beta   90.00
_cell.angle_gamma   90.00
#
_symmetry.space_group_name_H-M   'P 1'
#
loop_
_entity.id
_entity.type
_entity.pdbx_description
1 polymer ?
#
loop_
_entity_poly.entity_id
_entity_poly.type
_entity_poly.pdbx_seq_one_letter_code
_entity_poly.pdbx_strand_id
1 'polypeptide(L)'
;MTASCEPRRAPPRRPESPFSWCFVGVISVTLVLLLPTSFGRCGEPPLYQSMQLKGTPKSSYLPGEKIFYECKPGYYYSFNYVLKTFCEKNSTWFPVDEACYKKSCPTPNVKSGKVYDPQGGFGLDKEAHFYCDYGFYLKGEPILTCKLSGDKVLWDHDIPTCEKILCDAPGKISNGKYTDSWKVVFEFNEVVTYTCDPSNGTQEYSLIGESTLTCFGPGKWSSDPPQCKVVQCKPPVLKHGKPVTEMKTNFSYHDEVAFRCRKGFYLNGSNPVFCGGNSTWEPAMPRCIRGSKSTRSTKPPVTSYLGYLNLREVSSSEEIVELVVGIAVIFISVYKCLHRAKKG
;
A
#
# COMPACT_ATOMS: atom_id res chain seq x y z
N MET A 1 42.52 8.75 -100.44
CA MET A 1 43.65 8.12 -99.72
C MET A 1 43.08 6.91 -99.05
N THR A 2 43.44 5.76 -99.61
CA THR A 2 42.96 4.42 -99.30
C THR A 2 43.76 3.83 -98.12
N ALA A 3 43.08 3.35 -97.08
CA ALA A 3 43.69 2.53 -96.03
C ALA A 3 42.99 1.18 -96.07
N SER A 4 43.80 0.18 -96.44
CA SER A 4 43.46 -1.23 -96.56
C SER A 4 43.28 -1.85 -95.18
N CYS A 5 42.17 -2.61 -94.95
CA CYS A 5 41.95 -3.50 -93.80
C CYS A 5 42.40 -4.93 -94.11
N GLU A 6 43.39 -5.39 -93.47
CA GLU A 6 43.90 -6.76 -93.51
C GLU A 6 43.13 -7.63 -92.48
N PRO A 7 42.68 -8.85 -92.86
CA PRO A 7 41.94 -9.70 -91.87
C PRO A 7 42.84 -10.49 -90.94
N ARG A 8 42.69 -10.31 -89.65
CA ARG A 8 43.38 -11.13 -88.66
C ARG A 8 42.88 -12.59 -88.65
N ARG A 9 43.79 -13.52 -88.82
CA ARG A 9 43.59 -14.99 -88.69
C ARG A 9 43.16 -15.36 -87.29
N ALA A 10 42.11 -16.20 -87.23
CA ALA A 10 41.69 -16.87 -85.94
C ALA A 10 42.72 -17.95 -85.48
N PRO A 11 42.93 -18.10 -84.16
CA PRO A 11 43.84 -19.13 -83.70
C PRO A 11 43.18 -20.52 -83.81
N PRO A 12 43.96 -21.61 -83.95
CA PRO A 12 43.45 -22.94 -84.18
C PRO A 12 42.78 -23.48 -82.90
N ARG A 13 41.56 -24.10 -83.09
CA ARG A 13 40.88 -24.86 -82.08
C ARG A 13 41.64 -26.12 -81.69
N ARG A 14 42.04 -26.25 -80.43
CA ARG A 14 42.48 -27.52 -79.85
C ARG A 14 41.36 -28.54 -79.89
N PRO A 15 41.62 -29.79 -80.22
CA PRO A 15 40.60 -30.84 -80.16
C PRO A 15 40.34 -31.12 -78.67
N GLU A 16 39.13 -30.92 -78.21
CA GLU A 16 38.63 -31.36 -76.91
C GLU A 16 38.51 -32.90 -76.93
N SER A 17 39.29 -33.57 -76.10
CA SER A 17 39.23 -35.00 -75.96
C SER A 17 37.89 -35.41 -75.26
N PRO A 18 37.18 -36.41 -75.76
CA PRO A 18 35.88 -36.83 -75.21
C PRO A 18 35.99 -37.41 -73.78
N PHE A 19 37.22 -37.68 -73.31
CA PHE A 19 37.45 -38.18 -71.94
C PHE A 19 37.31 -37.17 -70.83
N SER A 20 37.42 -35.85 -71.10
CA SER A 20 37.34 -34.80 -70.09
C SER A 20 35.91 -34.64 -69.54
N TRP A 21 34.87 -34.84 -70.38
CA TRP A 21 33.50 -34.67 -69.96
C TRP A 21 32.95 -35.80 -69.07
N CYS A 22 33.44 -37.07 -69.34
CA CYS A 22 33.11 -38.20 -68.52
C CYS A 22 33.70 -38.08 -67.10
N PHE A 23 34.97 -37.61 -66.96
CA PHE A 23 35.55 -37.37 -65.65
C PHE A 23 34.88 -36.29 -64.84
N VAL A 24 34.54 -35.17 -65.44
CA VAL A 24 33.78 -34.10 -64.80
C VAL A 24 32.38 -34.56 -64.38
N GLY A 25 31.71 -35.36 -65.22
CA GLY A 25 30.41 -35.93 -64.91
C GLY A 25 30.48 -36.93 -63.75
N VAL A 26 31.46 -37.81 -63.73
CA VAL A 26 31.65 -38.80 -62.63
C VAL A 26 32.05 -38.10 -61.33
N ILE A 27 32.94 -37.11 -61.36
CA ILE A 27 33.31 -36.32 -60.16
C ILE A 27 32.11 -35.51 -59.64
N SER A 28 31.31 -34.92 -60.53
CA SER A 28 30.09 -34.19 -60.10
C SER A 28 29.05 -35.11 -59.47
N VAL A 29 28.83 -36.31 -60.08
CA VAL A 29 27.88 -37.30 -59.52
C VAL A 29 28.40 -37.88 -58.21
N THR A 30 29.72 -38.16 -58.07
CA THR A 30 30.29 -38.65 -56.81
C THR A 30 30.29 -37.54 -55.75
N LEU A 31 30.52 -36.26 -56.14
CA LEU A 31 30.44 -35.15 -55.19
C LEU A 31 29.02 -34.91 -54.69
N VAL A 32 27.99 -35.06 -55.55
CA VAL A 32 26.58 -35.03 -55.14
C VAL A 32 26.18 -36.21 -54.27
N LEU A 33 26.73 -37.42 -54.51
CA LEU A 33 26.49 -38.60 -53.71
C LEU A 33 27.29 -38.57 -52.39
N LEU A 34 28.36 -37.81 -52.29
CA LEU A 34 29.17 -37.61 -51.08
C LEU A 34 28.77 -36.37 -50.29
N LEU A 35 27.83 -35.52 -50.78
CA LEU A 35 27.21 -34.54 -49.97
C LEU A 35 26.48 -35.27 -48.83
N PRO A 36 26.89 -35.08 -47.57
CA PRO A 36 26.13 -35.64 -46.49
C PRO A 36 24.72 -35.10 -46.64
N THR A 37 23.75 -35.97 -46.97
CA THR A 37 22.36 -35.67 -46.75
C THR A 37 22.27 -35.47 -45.24
N SER A 38 22.46 -34.22 -44.81
CA SER A 38 22.17 -33.80 -43.45
C SER A 38 20.68 -34.03 -43.29
N PHE A 39 20.32 -35.24 -42.93
CA PHE A 39 18.99 -35.49 -42.42
C PHE A 39 18.83 -34.47 -41.29
N GLY A 40 17.98 -33.48 -41.53
CA GLY A 40 17.75 -32.41 -40.61
C GLY A 40 17.47 -33.01 -39.23
N ARG A 41 18.29 -32.64 -38.26
CA ARG A 41 18.09 -33.03 -36.87
C ARG A 41 17.49 -31.85 -36.14
N CYS A 42 16.58 -32.10 -35.23
CA CYS A 42 16.12 -31.03 -34.32
C CYS A 42 17.17 -30.81 -33.23
N GLY A 43 17.43 -29.60 -32.89
CA GLY A 43 18.25 -29.21 -31.76
C GLY A 43 17.49 -29.34 -30.44
N GLU A 44 17.79 -28.46 -29.51
CA GLU A 44 17.16 -28.47 -28.19
C GLU A 44 15.63 -28.35 -28.26
N PRO A 45 14.91 -29.12 -27.40
CA PRO A 45 13.45 -29.05 -27.33
C PRO A 45 12.95 -27.67 -26.91
N PRO A 46 11.75 -27.24 -27.35
CA PRO A 46 11.13 -26.03 -26.93
C PRO A 46 10.98 -25.94 -25.42
N LEU A 47 11.30 -24.76 -24.85
CA LEU A 47 11.12 -24.47 -23.43
C LEU A 47 9.75 -23.85 -23.20
N TYR A 48 9.06 -24.31 -22.17
CA TYR A 48 7.74 -23.83 -21.77
C TYR A 48 7.76 -23.26 -20.36
N GLN A 49 6.83 -22.36 -20.05
CA GLN A 49 6.72 -21.78 -18.72
C GLN A 49 6.14 -22.77 -17.70
N SER A 50 5.12 -23.54 -18.12
CA SER A 50 4.35 -24.45 -17.26
C SER A 50 4.75 -25.91 -17.37
N MET A 51 5.51 -26.26 -18.42
CA MET A 51 5.90 -27.65 -18.73
C MET A 51 7.41 -27.82 -18.70
N GLN A 52 7.85 -29.02 -18.39
CA GLN A 52 9.25 -29.46 -18.46
C GLN A 52 9.39 -30.78 -19.22
N LEU A 53 10.55 -31.01 -19.83
CA LEU A 53 10.85 -32.23 -20.55
C LEU A 53 10.85 -33.42 -19.59
N LYS A 54 10.15 -34.47 -19.96
CA LYS A 54 10.19 -35.75 -19.22
C LYS A 54 11.40 -36.56 -19.63
N GLY A 55 12.43 -36.59 -18.80
CA GLY A 55 13.69 -37.25 -19.02
C GLY A 55 14.85 -36.32 -19.33
N THR A 56 16.00 -36.86 -19.66
CA THR A 56 17.22 -36.07 -19.94
C THR A 56 17.22 -35.55 -21.37
N PRO A 57 17.47 -34.23 -21.58
CA PRO A 57 17.57 -33.69 -22.93
C PRO A 57 18.79 -34.23 -23.66
N LYS A 58 18.64 -34.46 -24.98
CA LYS A 58 19.74 -34.83 -25.89
C LYS A 58 20.17 -33.57 -26.66
N SER A 59 21.41 -33.57 -27.11
CA SER A 59 21.94 -32.49 -27.96
C SER A 59 21.34 -32.44 -29.37
N SER A 60 20.75 -33.54 -29.86
CA SER A 60 20.05 -33.61 -31.13
C SER A 60 19.08 -34.78 -31.19
N TYR A 61 18.05 -34.66 -32.01
CA TYR A 61 16.95 -35.59 -32.17
C TYR A 61 16.75 -35.93 -33.65
N LEU A 62 16.42 -37.17 -33.95
CA LEU A 62 16.16 -37.62 -35.32
C LEU A 62 14.74 -37.27 -35.78
N PRO A 63 14.51 -37.04 -37.08
CA PRO A 63 13.17 -36.86 -37.62
C PRO A 63 12.24 -38.04 -37.22
N GLY A 64 11.06 -37.69 -36.68
CA GLY A 64 10.09 -38.64 -36.16
C GLY A 64 10.30 -39.05 -34.69
N GLU A 65 11.42 -38.68 -34.08
CA GLU A 65 11.67 -38.94 -32.65
C GLU A 65 10.70 -38.13 -31.79
N LYS A 66 10.03 -38.79 -30.87
CA LYS A 66 9.03 -38.20 -29.97
C LYS A 66 9.65 -37.89 -28.61
N ILE A 67 9.30 -36.77 -28.08
CA ILE A 67 9.59 -36.36 -26.70
C ILE A 67 8.31 -36.02 -25.96
N PHE A 68 8.35 -36.19 -24.66
CA PHE A 68 7.21 -35.99 -23.78
C PHE A 68 7.52 -34.87 -22.78
N TYR A 69 6.49 -34.13 -22.45
CA TYR A 69 6.54 -33.13 -21.41
C TYR A 69 5.69 -33.56 -20.22
N GLU A 70 5.99 -33.05 -19.07
CA GLU A 70 5.19 -33.13 -17.85
C GLU A 70 5.01 -31.73 -17.25
N CYS A 71 3.97 -31.55 -16.45
CA CYS A 71 3.77 -30.28 -15.79
C CYS A 71 4.87 -30.05 -14.74
N LYS A 72 5.38 -28.83 -14.68
CA LYS A 72 6.28 -28.42 -13.60
C LYS A 72 5.59 -28.55 -12.23
N PRO A 73 6.32 -28.70 -11.13
CA PRO A 73 5.76 -28.65 -9.79
C PRO A 73 4.89 -27.39 -9.60
N GLY A 74 3.72 -27.55 -8.97
CA GLY A 74 2.76 -26.44 -8.83
C GLY A 74 1.80 -26.23 -10.01
N TYR A 75 1.95 -27.05 -11.06
CA TYR A 75 1.03 -27.06 -12.19
C TYR A 75 0.30 -28.41 -12.29
N TYR A 76 -0.85 -28.41 -12.93
CA TYR A 76 -1.62 -29.61 -13.24
C TYR A 76 -1.97 -29.65 -14.73
N TYR A 77 -2.25 -30.83 -15.22
CA TYR A 77 -2.53 -31.08 -16.61
C TYR A 77 -4.03 -31.26 -16.86
N SER A 78 -4.52 -30.69 -17.95
CA SER A 78 -5.91 -30.88 -18.38
C SER A 78 -6.03 -32.08 -19.31
N PHE A 79 -7.01 -32.94 -19.08
CA PHE A 79 -7.19 -34.24 -19.76
C PHE A 79 -7.37 -34.17 -21.28
N ASN A 80 -7.51 -33.03 -21.90
CA ASN A 80 -7.78 -32.87 -23.31
C ASN A 80 -6.52 -32.68 -24.19
N TYR A 81 -5.32 -32.65 -23.60
CA TYR A 81 -4.09 -32.34 -24.33
C TYR A 81 -3.07 -33.46 -24.20
N VAL A 82 -2.32 -33.69 -25.27
CA VAL A 82 -1.21 -34.67 -25.29
C VAL A 82 0.10 -33.90 -25.14
N LEU A 83 0.77 -34.09 -24.01
CA LEU A 83 2.04 -33.44 -23.70
C LEU A 83 3.20 -34.14 -24.44
N LYS A 84 3.15 -34.19 -25.77
CA LYS A 84 4.19 -34.74 -26.61
C LYS A 84 4.42 -33.92 -27.86
N THR A 85 5.66 -33.85 -28.29
CA THR A 85 6.03 -33.32 -29.61
C THR A 85 6.97 -34.29 -30.32
N PHE A 86 7.25 -34.06 -31.58
CA PHE A 86 8.18 -34.87 -32.38
C PHE A 86 8.98 -33.93 -33.30
N CYS A 87 10.18 -34.43 -33.66
CA CYS A 87 11.01 -33.75 -34.61
C CYS A 87 10.48 -33.96 -36.03
N GLU A 88 10.17 -32.90 -36.75
CA GLU A 88 9.75 -32.95 -38.15
C GLU A 88 10.93 -33.10 -39.11
N LYS A 89 10.66 -33.52 -40.35
CA LYS A 89 11.67 -33.68 -41.40
C LYS A 89 12.39 -32.39 -41.78
N ASN A 90 11.77 -31.23 -41.52
CA ASN A 90 12.30 -29.90 -41.78
C ASN A 90 13.23 -29.40 -40.67
N SER A 91 13.60 -30.24 -39.70
CA SER A 91 14.42 -29.90 -38.53
C SER A 91 13.76 -28.95 -37.52
N THR A 92 12.44 -28.87 -37.52
CA THR A 92 11.67 -28.12 -36.53
C THR A 92 10.88 -29.04 -35.62
N TRP A 93 10.55 -28.55 -34.44
CA TRP A 93 9.67 -29.26 -33.51
C TRP A 93 8.21 -29.04 -33.89
N PHE A 94 7.40 -30.11 -33.90
CA PHE A 94 5.96 -29.96 -34.05
C PHE A 94 5.42 -29.04 -32.91
N PRO A 95 4.65 -27.97 -33.23
CA PRO A 95 4.20 -27.05 -32.21
C PRO A 95 3.26 -27.75 -31.22
N VAL A 96 3.44 -27.44 -29.94
CA VAL A 96 2.59 -27.88 -28.84
C VAL A 96 2.21 -26.70 -28.00
N ASP A 97 0.92 -26.55 -27.73
CA ASP A 97 0.41 -25.53 -26.84
C ASP A 97 0.67 -25.90 -25.39
N GLU A 98 0.89 -24.88 -24.55
CA GLU A 98 1.00 -25.08 -23.11
C GLU A 98 -0.33 -25.58 -22.53
N ALA A 99 -0.31 -26.77 -21.93
CA ALA A 99 -1.50 -27.44 -21.42
C ALA A 99 -1.48 -27.62 -19.88
N CYS A 100 -0.50 -27.05 -19.22
CA CYS A 100 -0.39 -27.11 -17.77
C CYS A 100 -0.86 -25.80 -17.13
N TYR A 101 -1.77 -25.92 -16.18
CA TYR A 101 -2.40 -24.80 -15.47
C TYR A 101 -1.85 -24.70 -14.06
N LYS A 102 -1.70 -23.51 -13.53
CA LYS A 102 -1.30 -23.29 -12.13
C LYS A 102 -2.31 -23.94 -11.18
N LYS A 103 -1.82 -24.74 -10.22
CA LYS A 103 -2.63 -25.21 -9.10
C LYS A 103 -3.06 -24.01 -8.26
N SER A 104 -4.21 -24.12 -7.61
CA SER A 104 -4.72 -23.09 -6.71
C SER A 104 -4.73 -23.60 -5.27
N CYS A 105 -4.41 -22.72 -4.35
CA CYS A 105 -4.63 -22.96 -2.93
C CYS A 105 -6.13 -23.07 -2.63
N PRO A 106 -6.50 -23.75 -1.54
CA PRO A 106 -7.90 -23.80 -1.11
C PRO A 106 -8.44 -22.39 -0.92
N THR A 107 -9.67 -22.15 -1.37
CA THR A 107 -10.35 -20.86 -1.16
C THR A 107 -10.44 -20.58 0.34
N PRO A 108 -9.79 -19.52 0.83
CA PRO A 108 -9.81 -19.22 2.24
C PRO A 108 -11.16 -18.65 2.65
N ASN A 109 -11.59 -18.96 3.86
CA ASN A 109 -12.82 -18.42 4.45
C ASN A 109 -12.50 -17.88 5.85
N VAL A 110 -12.95 -16.67 6.13
CA VAL A 110 -12.81 -16.02 7.43
C VAL A 110 -14.18 -15.60 7.94
N LYS A 111 -14.50 -16.01 9.18
CA LYS A 111 -15.74 -15.61 9.84
C LYS A 111 -15.61 -14.16 10.33
N SER A 112 -16.67 -13.37 10.17
CA SER A 112 -16.68 -11.94 10.56
C SER A 112 -15.61 -11.11 9.85
N GLY A 113 -15.39 -11.42 8.57
CA GLY A 113 -14.44 -10.70 7.73
C GLY A 113 -14.60 -11.07 6.27
N LYS A 114 -13.71 -10.55 5.45
CA LYS A 114 -13.69 -10.70 3.99
C LYS A 114 -12.30 -11.05 3.52
N VAL A 115 -12.23 -11.79 2.42
CA VAL A 115 -11.01 -12.10 1.70
C VAL A 115 -11.05 -11.40 0.35
N TYR A 116 -9.99 -10.71 0.02
CA TYR A 116 -9.80 -10.05 -1.26
C TYR A 116 -8.65 -10.69 -2.02
N ASP A 117 -8.83 -10.94 -3.30
CA ASP A 117 -7.85 -11.50 -4.22
C ASP A 117 -7.40 -10.42 -5.23
N PRO A 118 -6.34 -9.67 -4.98
CA PRO A 118 -5.94 -8.54 -5.82
C PRO A 118 -5.54 -8.93 -7.25
N GLN A 119 -5.24 -10.21 -7.47
CA GLN A 119 -4.72 -10.73 -8.73
C GLN A 119 -5.69 -11.67 -9.46
N GLY A 120 -6.92 -11.80 -8.96
CA GLY A 120 -7.95 -12.70 -9.50
C GLY A 120 -7.65 -14.19 -9.25
N GLY A 121 -8.28 -14.74 -8.19
CA GLY A 121 -8.15 -16.13 -7.74
C GLY A 121 -6.90 -16.42 -6.91
N PHE A 122 -6.78 -17.67 -6.45
CA PHE A 122 -5.80 -18.10 -5.44
C PHE A 122 -4.78 -19.10 -6.01
N GLY A 123 -4.33 -18.87 -7.24
CA GLY A 123 -3.30 -19.69 -7.90
C GLY A 123 -1.93 -19.59 -7.24
N LEU A 124 -1.03 -20.50 -7.59
CA LEU A 124 0.37 -20.47 -7.17
C LEU A 124 0.99 -19.06 -7.36
N ASP A 125 1.70 -18.57 -6.36
CA ASP A 125 2.32 -17.25 -6.23
C ASP A 125 1.34 -16.06 -6.15
N LYS A 126 0.04 -16.31 -5.99
CA LYS A 126 -0.96 -15.26 -5.76
C LYS A 126 -1.24 -15.07 -4.27
N GLU A 127 -1.75 -13.89 -3.94
CA GLU A 127 -2.01 -13.44 -2.57
C GLU A 127 -3.50 -13.47 -2.24
N ALA A 128 -3.80 -13.70 -0.97
CA ALA A 128 -5.10 -13.49 -0.35
C ALA A 128 -4.94 -12.44 0.76
N HIS A 129 -5.71 -11.36 0.71
CA HIS A 129 -5.70 -10.27 1.69
C HIS A 129 -6.93 -10.38 2.57
N PHE A 130 -6.74 -10.34 3.89
CA PHE A 130 -7.79 -10.54 4.88
C PHE A 130 -8.14 -9.24 5.60
N TYR A 131 -9.43 -8.99 5.73
CA TYR A 131 -9.98 -7.82 6.42
C TYR A 131 -11.10 -8.27 7.34
N CYS A 132 -11.11 -7.76 8.56
CA CYS A 132 -12.21 -8.02 9.48
C CYS A 132 -13.34 -7.03 9.32
N ASP A 133 -14.55 -7.48 9.65
CA ASP A 133 -15.72 -6.61 9.74
C ASP A 133 -15.57 -5.62 10.91
N TYR A 134 -16.37 -4.57 10.86
CA TYR A 134 -16.38 -3.54 11.90
C TYR A 134 -16.62 -4.13 13.30
N GLY A 135 -15.81 -3.73 14.27
CA GLY A 135 -15.83 -4.28 15.62
C GLY A 135 -15.03 -5.56 15.83
N PHE A 136 -14.30 -6.02 14.82
CA PHE A 136 -13.39 -7.16 14.90
C PHE A 136 -11.97 -6.74 14.54
N TYR A 137 -10.98 -7.46 15.09
CA TYR A 137 -9.58 -7.29 14.74
C TYR A 137 -9.00 -8.58 14.18
N LEU A 138 -8.01 -8.44 13.31
CA LEU A 138 -7.36 -9.59 12.66
C LEU A 138 -6.29 -10.16 13.60
N LYS A 139 -6.33 -11.48 13.79
CA LYS A 139 -5.31 -12.25 14.49
C LYS A 139 -4.68 -13.24 13.54
N GLY A 140 -3.43 -13.06 13.25
CA GLY A 140 -2.65 -13.77 12.23
C GLY A 140 -2.14 -12.83 11.15
N GLU A 141 -1.54 -13.39 10.10
CA GLU A 141 -0.99 -12.61 9.00
C GLU A 141 -2.09 -12.05 8.11
N PRO A 142 -2.08 -10.74 7.79
CA PRO A 142 -3.12 -10.10 6.99
C PRO A 142 -3.05 -10.46 5.50
N ILE A 143 -1.91 -10.95 5.03
CA ILE A 143 -1.68 -11.32 3.64
C ILE A 143 -1.03 -12.70 3.62
N LEU A 144 -1.67 -13.63 2.92
CA LEU A 144 -1.12 -14.97 2.70
C LEU A 144 -0.76 -15.14 1.23
N THR A 145 0.32 -15.85 0.96
CA THR A 145 0.76 -16.19 -0.40
C THR A 145 0.60 -17.70 -0.64
N CYS A 146 0.03 -18.06 -1.78
CA CYS A 146 -0.06 -19.46 -2.19
C CYS A 146 1.32 -19.99 -2.63
N LYS A 147 1.92 -20.87 -1.87
CA LYS A 147 3.28 -21.42 -2.09
C LYS A 147 3.26 -22.89 -2.47
N LEU A 148 4.29 -23.30 -3.20
CA LEU A 148 4.55 -24.71 -3.48
C LEU A 148 5.18 -25.38 -2.25
N SER A 149 4.58 -26.46 -1.79
CA SER A 149 5.08 -27.30 -0.70
C SER A 149 5.08 -28.76 -1.16
N GLY A 150 6.25 -29.28 -1.57
CA GLY A 150 6.36 -30.56 -2.28
C GLY A 150 5.56 -30.53 -3.58
N ASP A 151 4.62 -31.46 -3.75
CA ASP A 151 3.75 -31.56 -4.94
C ASP A 151 2.41 -30.80 -4.79
N LYS A 152 2.16 -30.18 -3.63
CA LYS A 152 0.93 -29.46 -3.31
C LYS A 152 1.19 -27.98 -3.24
N VAL A 153 0.12 -27.21 -3.39
CA VAL A 153 0.13 -25.76 -3.12
C VAL A 153 -0.66 -25.51 -1.85
N LEU A 154 -0.07 -24.74 -0.95
CA LEU A 154 -0.62 -24.40 0.37
C LEU A 154 -0.37 -22.94 0.65
N TRP A 155 -1.16 -22.37 1.53
CA TRP A 155 -0.89 -21.04 2.07
C TRP A 155 0.39 -21.07 2.92
N ASP A 156 1.19 -20.01 2.85
CA ASP A 156 2.47 -19.89 3.56
C ASP A 156 2.31 -19.75 5.08
N HIS A 157 1.13 -19.35 5.55
CA HIS A 157 0.76 -19.28 6.96
C HIS A 157 -0.67 -19.80 7.15
N ASP A 158 -1.05 -19.98 8.40
CA ASP A 158 -2.41 -20.34 8.77
C ASP A 158 -3.39 -19.21 8.42
N ILE A 159 -4.62 -19.59 8.06
CA ILE A 159 -5.67 -18.61 7.76
C ILE A 159 -5.97 -17.81 9.02
N PRO A 160 -5.88 -16.46 8.96
CA PRO A 160 -6.13 -15.63 10.12
C PRO A 160 -7.59 -15.67 10.57
N THR A 161 -7.82 -15.25 11.79
CA THR A 161 -9.16 -15.16 12.38
C THR A 161 -9.53 -13.73 12.70
N CYS A 162 -10.81 -13.41 12.59
CA CYS A 162 -11.36 -12.13 13.07
C CYS A 162 -11.97 -12.34 14.44
N GLU A 163 -11.35 -11.76 15.46
CA GLU A 163 -11.80 -11.80 16.84
C GLU A 163 -12.51 -10.51 17.22
N LYS A 164 -13.55 -10.60 18.05
CA LYS A 164 -14.31 -9.44 18.53
C LYS A 164 -13.41 -8.52 19.35
N ILE A 165 -13.48 -7.23 19.08
CA ILE A 165 -12.80 -6.24 19.91
C ILE A 165 -13.56 -6.11 21.22
N LEU A 166 -12.89 -6.45 22.31
CA LEU A 166 -13.41 -6.36 23.66
C LEU A 166 -12.41 -5.59 24.54
N CYS A 167 -12.93 -4.83 25.48
CA CYS A 167 -12.17 -4.15 26.52
C CYS A 167 -12.58 -4.66 27.89
N ASP A 168 -11.62 -4.90 28.74
CA ASP A 168 -11.89 -5.11 30.16
C ASP A 168 -12.41 -3.82 30.79
N ALA A 169 -13.01 -3.92 31.98
CA ALA A 169 -13.49 -2.76 32.70
C ALA A 169 -12.37 -1.71 32.86
N PRO A 170 -12.64 -0.43 32.58
CA PRO A 170 -11.65 0.62 32.76
C PRO A 170 -11.30 0.77 34.23
N GLY A 171 -10.14 1.36 34.51
CA GLY A 171 -9.65 1.51 35.87
C GLY A 171 -10.60 2.31 36.76
N LYS A 172 -10.78 1.86 38.02
CA LYS A 172 -11.49 2.64 39.05
C LYS A 172 -10.66 3.85 39.46
N ILE A 173 -11.32 4.94 39.74
CA ILE A 173 -10.69 6.19 40.19
C ILE A 173 -11.07 6.45 41.69
N SER A 174 -10.16 7.10 42.42
CA SER A 174 -10.46 7.56 43.77
C SER A 174 -11.40 8.77 43.70
N ASN A 175 -12.35 8.83 44.63
CA ASN A 175 -13.34 9.92 44.72
C ASN A 175 -14.18 10.12 43.48
N GLY A 176 -14.46 9.04 42.75
CA GLY A 176 -15.29 9.08 41.55
C GLY A 176 -15.69 7.69 41.05
N LYS A 177 -16.53 7.68 40.07
CA LYS A 177 -17.10 6.49 39.44
C LYS A 177 -17.28 6.69 37.96
N TYR A 178 -17.51 5.58 37.26
CA TYR A 178 -17.88 5.62 35.82
C TYR A 178 -19.23 4.91 35.60
N THR A 179 -19.84 5.22 34.48
CA THR A 179 -21.12 4.58 34.04
C THR A 179 -20.92 3.10 33.84
N ASP A 180 -21.98 2.31 34.07
CA ASP A 180 -21.96 0.83 33.89
C ASP A 180 -20.85 0.11 34.63
N SER A 181 -20.45 0.59 35.83
CA SER A 181 -19.38 0.04 36.64
C SER A 181 -19.63 -1.39 37.14
N TRP A 182 -20.83 -1.95 36.93
CA TRP A 182 -21.20 -3.34 37.16
C TRP A 182 -20.75 -4.26 36.02
N LYS A 183 -20.45 -3.71 34.80
CA LYS A 183 -20.08 -4.44 33.63
C LYS A 183 -18.59 -4.75 33.62
N VAL A 184 -18.22 -6.00 33.30
CA VAL A 184 -16.82 -6.48 33.33
C VAL A 184 -16.16 -6.36 31.97
N VAL A 185 -16.92 -6.54 30.89
CA VAL A 185 -16.43 -6.52 29.52
C VAL A 185 -17.26 -5.56 28.68
N PHE A 186 -16.60 -4.74 27.92
CA PHE A 186 -17.17 -3.73 27.03
C PHE A 186 -16.86 -4.08 25.57
N GLU A 187 -17.81 -3.82 24.70
CA GLU A 187 -17.64 -4.06 23.26
C GLU A 187 -17.06 -2.84 22.56
N PHE A 188 -16.62 -3.04 21.33
CA PHE A 188 -16.11 -1.97 20.47
C PHE A 188 -17.09 -0.80 20.36
N ASN A 189 -16.58 0.41 20.48
CA ASN A 189 -17.34 1.68 20.54
C ASN A 189 -18.23 1.89 21.75
N GLU A 190 -18.22 1.01 22.73
CA GLU A 190 -18.87 1.36 24.00
C GLU A 190 -18.10 2.47 24.72
N VAL A 191 -18.86 3.39 25.29
CA VAL A 191 -18.33 4.58 25.95
C VAL A 191 -18.68 4.53 27.45
N VAL A 192 -17.71 4.79 28.30
CA VAL A 192 -17.93 5.05 29.72
C VAL A 192 -17.67 6.52 30.04
N THR A 193 -18.45 7.08 30.96
CA THR A 193 -18.31 8.44 31.43
C THR A 193 -17.95 8.46 32.90
N TYR A 194 -16.84 9.11 33.23
CA TYR A 194 -16.41 9.29 34.61
C TYR A 194 -17.01 10.54 35.22
N THR A 195 -17.35 10.45 36.49
CA THR A 195 -17.84 11.55 37.31
C THR A 195 -17.17 11.51 38.69
N CYS A 196 -16.83 12.68 39.22
CA CYS A 196 -16.34 12.78 40.59
C CYS A 196 -17.49 12.71 41.59
N ASP A 197 -17.24 12.10 42.74
CA ASP A 197 -18.19 12.10 43.82
C ASP A 197 -18.28 13.49 44.49
N PRO A 198 -19.41 13.84 45.10
CA PRO A 198 -19.50 15.09 45.85
C PRO A 198 -18.49 15.05 47.01
N SER A 199 -17.81 16.16 47.22
CA SER A 199 -16.86 16.26 48.33
C SER A 199 -17.59 16.49 49.65
N ASN A 200 -17.10 15.85 50.73
CA ASN A 200 -17.60 16.09 52.08
C ASN A 200 -17.03 17.37 52.71
N GLY A 201 -16.20 18.12 51.96
CA GLY A 201 -15.52 19.33 52.43
C GLY A 201 -16.07 20.62 51.79
N THR A 202 -15.40 21.73 52.04
CA THR A 202 -15.74 23.04 51.44
C THR A 202 -15.28 23.21 49.98
N GLN A 203 -14.53 22.23 49.48
CA GLN A 203 -13.94 22.27 48.11
C GLN A 203 -14.37 21.01 47.32
N GLU A 204 -14.87 21.25 46.15
CA GLU A 204 -15.34 20.19 45.27
C GLU A 204 -14.18 19.48 44.52
N TYR A 205 -14.36 18.23 44.19
CA TYR A 205 -13.43 17.51 43.31
C TYR A 205 -13.58 17.99 41.86
N SER A 206 -12.45 18.24 41.20
CA SER A 206 -12.37 18.49 39.78
C SER A 206 -11.89 17.24 39.05
N LEU A 207 -12.53 16.90 37.93
CA LEU A 207 -12.12 15.80 37.07
C LEU A 207 -10.97 16.26 36.16
N ILE A 208 -9.83 15.59 36.29
CA ILE A 208 -8.59 15.90 35.57
C ILE A 208 -8.31 14.78 34.60
N GLY A 209 -8.36 15.07 33.31
CA GLY A 209 -8.23 14.13 32.19
C GLY A 209 -9.52 14.05 31.39
N GLU A 210 -9.59 13.08 30.49
CA GLU A 210 -10.77 12.85 29.65
C GLU A 210 -11.92 12.26 30.46
N SER A 211 -13.09 12.89 30.40
CA SER A 211 -14.27 12.44 31.13
C SER A 211 -14.90 11.19 30.52
N THR A 212 -14.68 10.95 29.23
CA THR A 212 -15.24 9.82 28.48
C THR A 212 -14.14 8.98 27.87
N LEU A 213 -14.25 7.66 28.06
CA LEU A 213 -13.37 6.68 27.45
C LEU A 213 -14.18 5.78 26.53
N THR A 214 -13.65 5.52 25.32
CA THR A 214 -14.25 4.64 24.34
C THR A 214 -13.38 3.41 24.13
N CYS A 215 -13.97 2.22 24.10
CA CYS A 215 -13.27 0.99 23.72
C CYS A 215 -13.03 1.00 22.20
N PHE A 216 -11.76 1.12 21.76
CA PHE A 216 -11.43 1.28 20.34
C PHE A 216 -10.53 0.18 19.76
N GLY A 217 -9.96 -0.66 20.59
CA GLY A 217 -9.07 -1.75 20.17
C GLY A 217 -9.05 -2.88 21.20
N PRO A 218 -8.42 -4.04 20.90
CA PRO A 218 -8.35 -5.17 21.82
C PRO A 218 -7.75 -4.78 23.17
N GLY A 219 -8.55 -4.75 24.22
CA GLY A 219 -8.15 -4.33 25.55
C GLY A 219 -7.72 -2.86 25.66
N LYS A 220 -8.11 -1.99 24.70
CA LYS A 220 -7.63 -0.61 24.65
C LYS A 220 -8.76 0.41 24.75
N TRP A 221 -8.62 1.31 25.72
CA TRP A 221 -9.45 2.49 25.88
C TRP A 221 -8.80 3.72 25.22
N SER A 222 -9.61 4.68 24.81
CA SER A 222 -9.16 5.90 24.10
C SER A 222 -8.19 6.76 24.89
N SER A 223 -8.23 6.70 26.21
CA SER A 223 -7.28 7.35 27.12
C SER A 223 -7.19 6.59 28.45
N ASP A 224 -6.24 7.00 29.28
CA ASP A 224 -6.17 6.56 30.68
C ASP A 224 -7.34 7.13 31.49
N PRO A 225 -7.77 6.43 32.56
CA PRO A 225 -8.79 6.94 33.48
C PRO A 225 -8.42 8.29 34.08
N PRO A 226 -9.37 9.23 34.17
CA PRO A 226 -9.13 10.53 34.78
C PRO A 226 -8.90 10.43 36.28
N GLN A 227 -8.60 11.57 36.91
CA GLN A 227 -8.41 11.67 38.37
C GLN A 227 -9.36 12.70 38.96
N CYS A 228 -9.97 12.39 40.08
CA CYS A 228 -10.74 13.35 40.87
C CYS A 228 -9.86 13.95 41.97
N LYS A 229 -9.51 15.21 41.84
CA LYS A 229 -8.63 15.96 42.77
C LYS A 229 -9.25 17.27 43.18
N VAL A 230 -8.96 17.73 44.40
CA VAL A 230 -9.20 19.12 44.74
C VAL A 230 -8.11 19.95 44.11
N VAL A 231 -8.50 20.84 43.18
CA VAL A 231 -7.60 21.77 42.49
C VAL A 231 -7.86 23.18 42.97
N GLN A 232 -6.83 23.84 43.49
CA GLN A 232 -6.92 25.18 43.98
C GLN A 232 -5.64 25.97 43.66
N CYS A 233 -5.73 26.93 42.75
CA CYS A 233 -4.62 27.82 42.46
C CYS A 233 -4.67 29.09 43.33
N LYS A 234 -3.50 29.51 43.81
CA LYS A 234 -3.35 30.78 44.47
C LYS A 234 -3.53 31.93 43.51
N PRO A 235 -4.02 33.10 43.96
CA PRO A 235 -4.13 34.30 43.15
C PRO A 235 -2.81 34.59 42.40
N PRO A 236 -2.81 34.68 41.06
CA PRO A 236 -1.58 34.89 40.32
C PRO A 236 -1.11 36.35 40.40
N VAL A 237 0.19 36.55 40.57
CA VAL A 237 0.79 37.87 40.65
C VAL A 237 1.74 38.11 39.46
N LEU A 238 1.54 39.21 38.74
CA LEU A 238 2.38 39.61 37.63
C LEU A 238 3.13 40.91 37.93
N LYS A 239 4.49 40.86 37.98
CA LYS A 239 5.34 42.04 38.15
C LYS A 239 5.16 43.02 37.00
N HIS A 240 4.91 44.29 37.29
CA HIS A 240 4.60 45.36 36.32
C HIS A 240 3.35 45.12 35.45
N GLY A 241 2.47 44.21 35.87
CA GLY A 241 1.17 43.95 35.26
C GLY A 241 0.04 44.05 36.29
N LYS A 242 -1.17 43.90 35.78
CA LYS A 242 -2.39 43.77 36.57
C LYS A 242 -3.35 42.81 35.87
N PRO A 243 -4.16 42.06 36.62
CA PRO A 243 -5.21 41.21 36.03
C PRO A 243 -6.26 42.11 35.37
N VAL A 244 -6.87 41.61 34.31
CA VAL A 244 -8.00 42.19 33.60
C VAL A 244 -9.31 41.59 34.07
N THR A 245 -9.27 40.31 34.42
CA THR A 245 -10.39 39.58 35.02
C THR A 245 -10.54 39.89 36.50
N GLU A 246 -11.74 39.68 37.02
CA GLU A 246 -11.99 39.84 38.46
C GLU A 246 -11.14 38.85 39.28
N MET A 247 -10.54 39.35 40.35
CA MET A 247 -9.70 38.54 41.22
C MET A 247 -10.52 37.88 42.29
N LYS A 248 -10.51 36.54 42.26
CA LYS A 248 -11.08 35.69 43.33
C LYS A 248 -10.01 35.38 44.39
N THR A 249 -10.46 35.02 45.57
CA THR A 249 -9.56 34.54 46.66
C THR A 249 -8.98 33.19 46.37
N ASN A 250 -9.74 32.34 45.68
CA ASN A 250 -9.37 30.99 45.26
C ASN A 250 -9.80 30.79 43.82
N PHE A 251 -8.99 30.06 43.04
CA PHE A 251 -9.25 29.69 41.67
C PHE A 251 -9.33 28.18 41.55
N SER A 252 -10.42 27.70 40.97
CA SER A 252 -10.66 26.29 40.70
C SER A 252 -10.07 25.83 39.36
N TYR A 253 -10.06 24.54 39.10
CA TYR A 253 -9.62 24.02 37.83
C TYR A 253 -10.30 24.67 36.64
N HIS A 254 -9.51 25.03 35.64
CA HIS A 254 -9.90 25.79 34.43
C HIS A 254 -10.32 27.26 34.66
N ASP A 255 -10.31 27.76 35.88
CA ASP A 255 -10.46 29.22 36.04
C ASP A 255 -9.33 29.93 35.29
N GLU A 256 -9.66 30.99 34.54
CA GLU A 256 -8.70 31.75 33.75
C GLU A 256 -8.42 33.13 34.33
N VAL A 257 -7.20 33.61 34.13
CA VAL A 257 -6.82 34.97 34.46
C VAL A 257 -6.05 35.59 33.29
N ALA A 258 -6.58 36.70 32.79
CA ALA A 258 -5.92 37.52 31.78
C ALA A 258 -5.21 38.71 32.41
N PHE A 259 -4.07 39.10 31.84
CA PHE A 259 -3.23 40.18 32.36
C PHE A 259 -3.04 41.29 31.34
N ARG A 260 -2.76 42.47 31.85
CA ARG A 260 -2.31 43.63 31.08
C ARG A 260 -1.11 44.27 31.78
N CYS A 261 -0.06 44.58 31.01
CA CYS A 261 1.10 45.28 31.55
C CYS A 261 0.84 46.76 31.80
N ARG A 262 1.56 47.33 32.76
CA ARG A 262 1.56 48.79 33.02
C ARG A 262 2.17 49.53 31.83
N LYS A 263 1.86 50.82 31.72
CA LYS A 263 2.35 51.69 30.65
C LYS A 263 3.90 51.62 30.55
N GLY A 264 4.43 51.44 29.36
CA GLY A 264 5.87 51.29 29.12
C GLY A 264 6.38 49.85 29.18
N PHE A 265 5.50 48.89 29.45
CA PHE A 265 5.81 47.44 29.41
C PHE A 265 4.90 46.75 28.41
N TYR A 266 5.38 45.67 27.77
CA TYR A 266 4.60 44.80 26.92
C TYR A 266 4.61 43.38 27.47
N LEU A 267 3.54 42.61 27.19
CA LEU A 267 3.36 41.26 27.67
C LEU A 267 4.15 40.28 26.78
N ASN A 268 4.90 39.42 27.42
CA ASN A 268 5.61 38.28 26.76
C ASN A 268 5.22 36.99 27.46
N GLY A 269 4.72 36.05 26.71
CA GLY A 269 4.17 34.78 27.16
C GLY A 269 2.68 34.66 26.91
N SER A 270 2.10 33.54 27.35
CA SER A 270 0.68 33.22 27.14
C SER A 270 -0.25 34.10 27.97
N ASN A 271 -1.36 34.47 27.39
CA ASN A 271 -2.39 35.25 28.04
C ASN A 271 -3.75 34.99 27.34
N PRO A 272 -4.74 34.44 28.03
CA PRO A 272 -4.78 34.18 29.49
C PRO A 272 -3.93 32.98 29.93
N VAL A 273 -3.86 32.76 31.26
CA VAL A 273 -3.38 31.57 31.92
C VAL A 273 -4.53 30.90 32.68
N PHE A 274 -4.47 29.58 32.80
CA PHE A 274 -5.52 28.76 33.42
C PHE A 274 -5.01 28.04 34.67
N CYS A 275 -5.87 27.82 35.62
CA CYS A 275 -5.57 26.98 36.76
C CYS A 275 -5.54 25.52 36.32
N GLY A 276 -4.36 24.90 36.23
CA GLY A 276 -4.12 23.54 35.79
C GLY A 276 -4.34 22.50 36.87
N GLY A 277 -4.42 21.21 36.45
CA GLY A 277 -4.73 20.07 37.32
C GLY A 277 -3.75 19.81 38.46
N ASN A 278 -2.56 20.42 38.44
CA ASN A 278 -1.56 20.35 39.50
C ASN A 278 -1.61 21.55 40.48
N SER A 279 -2.70 22.34 40.47
CA SER A 279 -2.86 23.56 41.24
C SER A 279 -1.81 24.62 40.90
N THR A 280 -1.36 24.65 39.66
CA THR A 280 -0.40 25.61 39.09
C THR A 280 -1.00 26.31 37.89
N TRP A 281 -0.53 27.52 37.60
CA TRP A 281 -0.97 28.25 36.40
C TRP A 281 -0.31 27.75 35.14
N GLU A 282 -1.12 27.45 34.15
CA GLU A 282 -0.71 26.87 32.83
C GLU A 282 -1.29 27.72 31.68
N PRO A 283 -0.58 27.86 30.56
CA PRO A 283 0.87 27.64 30.47
C PRO A 283 1.64 28.59 31.41
N ALA A 284 2.95 28.49 31.45
CA ALA A 284 3.76 29.31 32.38
C ALA A 284 3.37 30.79 32.39
N MET A 285 3.38 31.40 33.60
CA MET A 285 3.01 32.82 33.81
C MET A 285 3.75 33.75 32.87
N PRO A 286 3.04 34.70 32.19
CA PRO A 286 3.65 35.67 31.32
C PRO A 286 4.53 36.65 32.08
N ARG A 287 5.34 37.45 31.38
CA ARG A 287 6.20 38.47 31.95
C ARG A 287 5.92 39.84 31.29
N CYS A 288 5.89 40.91 32.07
CA CYS A 288 5.88 42.25 31.54
C CYS A 288 7.30 42.78 31.34
N ILE A 289 7.73 42.89 30.09
CA ILE A 289 9.09 43.34 29.70
C ILE A 289 9.05 44.79 29.35
N ARG A 290 10.07 45.58 29.79
CA ARG A 290 10.20 47.00 29.49
C ARG A 290 10.46 47.22 28.01
N GLY A 291 9.64 47.97 27.30
CA GLY A 291 9.85 48.36 25.92
C GLY A 291 11.07 49.26 25.80
N SER A 292 12.09 48.84 25.06
CA SER A 292 13.14 49.72 24.56
C SER A 292 12.50 50.66 23.51
N LYS A 293 12.70 51.98 23.63
CA LYS A 293 12.36 52.92 22.56
C LYS A 293 13.27 52.67 21.36
N SER A 294 12.93 51.69 20.53
CA SER A 294 13.48 51.63 19.19
C SER A 294 12.53 52.40 18.28
N THR A 295 12.97 53.55 17.86
CA THR A 295 12.39 54.32 16.77
C THR A 295 12.50 53.55 15.47
N ARG A 296 11.54 52.73 15.16
CA ARG A 296 11.21 52.39 13.77
C ARG A 296 9.77 51.88 13.70
N SER A 297 8.94 52.74 13.11
CA SER A 297 7.59 52.42 12.69
C SER A 297 7.60 51.25 11.73
N THR A 298 7.19 50.09 12.18
CA THR A 298 6.60 49.08 11.33
C THR A 298 5.33 48.63 12.04
N LYS A 299 4.22 48.91 11.35
CA LYS A 299 2.88 48.49 11.69
C LYS A 299 2.92 47.03 12.14
N PRO A 300 2.40 46.63 13.31
CA PRO A 300 2.30 45.23 13.67
C PRO A 300 1.31 44.58 12.73
N PRO A 301 1.56 43.31 12.30
CA PRO A 301 0.54 42.58 11.62
C PRO A 301 -0.66 42.40 12.54
N VAL A 302 -1.83 42.75 12.04
CA VAL A 302 -3.11 42.52 12.70
C VAL A 302 -3.33 41.02 12.71
N THR A 303 -2.89 40.36 13.76
CA THR A 303 -3.37 39.01 14.08
C THR A 303 -4.65 39.20 14.87
N SER A 304 -5.74 39.13 14.15
CA SER A 304 -7.06 38.99 14.72
C SER A 304 -7.08 37.78 15.65
N TYR A 305 -7.40 38.05 16.92
CA TYR A 305 -7.81 36.98 17.83
C TYR A 305 -9.14 36.39 17.34
N LEU A 306 -9.07 35.37 16.55
CA LEU A 306 -10.16 34.40 16.44
C LEU A 306 -9.70 33.11 17.11
N GLY A 307 -10.51 32.75 18.10
CA GLY A 307 -10.24 31.65 19.02
C GLY A 307 -9.89 30.34 18.36
N TYR A 308 -9.26 29.52 19.15
CA TYR A 308 -9.12 28.08 18.94
C TYR A 308 -10.48 27.43 18.60
N LEU A 309 -10.85 27.48 17.34
CA LEU A 309 -11.83 26.58 16.77
C LEU A 309 -11.02 25.63 15.88
N ASN A 310 -11.06 24.37 16.28
CA ASN A 310 -10.64 23.17 15.58
C ASN A 310 -10.18 23.39 14.12
N LEU A 311 -8.86 23.51 13.89
CA LEU A 311 -8.22 23.40 12.58
C LEU A 311 -8.16 21.94 12.10
N ARG A 312 -9.23 21.18 12.25
CA ARG A 312 -9.35 19.84 11.69
C ARG A 312 -10.43 19.69 10.62
N GLU A 313 -11.14 20.77 10.30
CA GLU A 313 -12.24 20.74 9.30
C GLU A 313 -12.07 21.67 8.09
N VAL A 314 -10.99 22.44 7.96
CA VAL A 314 -10.82 23.37 6.83
C VAL A 314 -9.92 22.79 5.71
N SER A 315 -9.24 21.68 5.94
CA SER A 315 -8.42 21.03 4.91
C SER A 315 -9.22 20.17 3.91
N SER A 316 -10.49 19.87 4.20
CA SER A 316 -11.29 18.99 3.32
C SER A 316 -12.12 19.71 2.26
N SER A 317 -12.32 21.03 2.40
CA SER A 317 -13.17 21.76 1.46
C SER A 317 -12.43 22.25 0.21
N GLU A 318 -11.15 22.59 0.31
CA GLU A 318 -10.37 22.98 -0.87
C GLU A 318 -10.01 21.78 -1.75
N GLU A 319 -9.64 20.64 -1.16
CA GLU A 319 -9.41 19.40 -1.93
C GLU A 319 -10.69 18.87 -2.61
N ILE A 320 -11.85 19.02 -1.96
CA ILE A 320 -13.13 18.63 -2.55
C ILE A 320 -13.50 19.56 -3.71
N VAL A 321 -13.25 20.85 -3.60
CA VAL A 321 -13.53 21.81 -4.69
C VAL A 321 -12.63 21.56 -5.88
N GLU A 322 -11.32 21.29 -5.71
CA GLU A 322 -10.43 20.93 -6.80
C GLU A 322 -10.82 19.60 -7.46
N LEU A 323 -11.21 18.60 -6.67
CA LEU A 323 -11.69 17.30 -7.18
C LEU A 323 -12.99 17.46 -7.98
N VAL A 324 -13.94 18.24 -7.49
CA VAL A 324 -15.22 18.48 -8.19
C VAL A 324 -15.00 19.28 -9.48
N VAL A 325 -14.13 20.28 -9.48
CA VAL A 325 -13.76 21.04 -10.68
C VAL A 325 -13.03 20.14 -11.68
N GLY A 326 -12.10 19.30 -11.23
CA GLY A 326 -11.39 18.33 -12.08
C GLY A 326 -12.34 17.35 -12.75
N ILE A 327 -13.28 16.79 -12.02
CA ILE A 327 -14.29 15.87 -12.53
C ILE A 327 -15.20 16.58 -13.54
N ALA A 328 -15.64 17.81 -13.27
CA ALA A 328 -16.47 18.57 -14.19
C ALA A 328 -15.76 18.86 -15.53
N VAL A 329 -14.46 19.18 -15.52
CA VAL A 329 -13.66 19.38 -16.74
C VAL A 329 -13.52 18.10 -17.55
N ILE A 330 -13.34 16.95 -16.87
CA ILE A 330 -13.28 15.64 -17.54
C ILE A 330 -14.64 15.33 -18.23
N PHE A 331 -15.76 15.52 -17.53
CA PHE A 331 -17.09 15.29 -18.10
C PHE A 331 -17.39 16.19 -19.32
N ILE A 332 -17.01 17.47 -19.25
CA ILE A 332 -17.18 18.41 -20.38
C ILE A 332 -16.30 17.98 -21.57
N SER A 333 -15.09 17.52 -21.31
CA SER A 333 -14.17 17.07 -22.35
C SER A 333 -14.66 15.80 -23.04
N VAL A 334 -15.12 14.82 -22.27
CA VAL A 334 -15.72 13.57 -22.77
C VAL A 334 -17.00 13.87 -23.56
N TYR A 335 -17.86 14.74 -23.04
CA TYR A 335 -19.08 15.15 -23.74
C TYR A 335 -18.79 15.81 -25.09
N LYS A 336 -17.80 16.72 -25.15
CA LYS A 336 -17.36 17.34 -26.41
C LYS A 336 -16.77 16.33 -27.38
N CYS A 337 -16.01 15.33 -26.94
CA CYS A 337 -15.51 14.24 -27.78
C CYS A 337 -16.63 13.39 -28.34
N LEU A 338 -17.60 12.98 -27.52
CA LEU A 338 -18.73 12.18 -27.94
C LEU A 338 -19.67 12.95 -28.92
N HIS A 339 -19.81 14.25 -28.69
CA HIS A 339 -20.62 15.10 -29.58
C HIS A 339 -19.95 15.36 -30.94
N ARG A 340 -18.59 15.37 -31.01
CA ARG A 340 -17.85 15.42 -32.27
C ARG A 340 -17.89 14.11 -33.04
N ALA A 341 -17.86 12.97 -32.35
CA ALA A 341 -17.96 11.64 -32.96
C ALA A 341 -19.36 11.32 -33.55
N LYS A 342 -20.41 12.06 -33.15
CA LYS A 342 -21.78 11.95 -33.74
C LYS A 342 -22.02 12.84 -34.93
N LYS A 343 -21.10 13.75 -35.27
CA LYS A 343 -21.23 14.69 -36.38
C LYS A 343 -20.27 14.41 -37.55
N GLY A 344 -19.45 13.39 -37.45
CA GLY A 344 -18.64 12.80 -38.53
C GLY A 344 -19.19 11.41 -38.86
#